data_14e9dab2bd182ac33f67df7b3201a6bc
#
_entry.id   14e9dab2bd182ac33f67df7b3201a6bc
#
_cell.length_a   1.000
_cell.length_b   1.000
_cell.length_c   1.000
_cell.angle_alpha   90.00
_cell.angle_beta   90.00
_cell.angle_gamma   90.00
#
_symmetry.space_group_name_H-M   'P 1'
#
loop_
_entity.id
_entity.type
_entity.pdbx_description
1 polymer ?
#
loop_
_entity_poly.entity_id
_entity_poly.type
_entity_poly.pdbx_seq_one_letter_code
_entity_poly.pdbx_strand_id
1 'polypeptide(L)'
;MADAQELVYGPILDWARRSVFQTNYLGHSVHPLLTDLTLGCWVSASLLDLAGGSQARRGATLLVGVGLAAAVPTAIAGASDWAELKGDERRIGAVHGLGADAAIFLFLGSLISRKLGHYTLGTGLSLAGNAIVAGAGFLGGHLALNRGTARRTTALAESEQTQLPRPTS
;
A
#
# COMPACT_ATOMS: atom_id res chain seq x y z
N MET A 1 6.23 -5.93 18.29
CA MET A 1 5.84 -5.97 16.86
C MET A 1 6.39 -4.78 16.11
N ALA A 2 6.01 -3.54 16.45
CA ALA A 2 6.51 -2.34 15.77
C ALA A 2 8.04 -2.22 15.79
N ASP A 3 8.70 -2.56 16.92
CA ASP A 3 10.17 -2.52 17.05
C ASP A 3 10.88 -3.58 16.20
N ALA A 4 10.26 -4.76 16.05
CA ALA A 4 10.78 -5.82 15.17
C ALA A 4 10.68 -5.42 13.69
N GLN A 5 9.60 -4.75 13.30
CA GLN A 5 9.46 -4.20 11.96
C GLN A 5 10.47 -3.09 11.70
N GLU A 6 10.74 -2.22 12.67
CA GLU A 6 11.75 -1.18 12.55
C GLU A 6 13.15 -1.75 12.34
N LEU A 7 13.49 -2.86 13.01
CA LEU A 7 14.77 -3.55 12.83
C LEU A 7 14.92 -4.10 11.41
N VAL A 8 13.85 -4.68 10.85
CA VAL A 8 13.86 -5.28 9.49
C VAL A 8 13.81 -4.21 8.41
N TYR A 9 12.98 -3.19 8.59
CA TYR A 9 12.72 -2.17 7.57
C TYR A 9 13.55 -0.89 7.76
N GLY A 10 14.30 -0.75 8.85
CA GLY A 10 15.06 0.47 9.19
C GLY A 10 15.88 1.05 8.03
N PRO A 11 16.74 0.27 7.34
CA PRO A 11 17.50 0.76 6.19
C PRO A 11 16.62 1.21 5.02
N ILE A 12 15.50 0.51 4.79
CA ILE A 12 14.52 0.84 3.75
C ILE A 12 13.74 2.10 4.14
N LEU A 13 13.40 2.26 5.42
CA LEU A 13 12.72 3.44 5.94
C LEU A 13 13.56 4.71 5.79
N ASP A 14 14.86 4.65 6.05
CA ASP A 14 15.77 5.77 5.90
C ASP A 14 15.95 6.18 4.44
N TRP A 15 15.93 5.21 3.53
CA TRP A 15 15.92 5.48 2.10
C TRP A 15 14.57 6.03 1.63
N ALA A 16 13.44 5.46 2.11
CA ALA A 16 12.10 5.89 1.76
C ALA A 16 11.84 7.34 2.20
N ARG A 17 12.28 7.74 3.39
CA ARG A 17 12.20 9.13 3.89
C ARG A 17 12.94 10.14 3.00
N ARG A 18 13.94 9.71 2.23
CA ARG A 18 14.72 10.55 1.31
C ARG A 18 14.26 10.43 -0.13
N SER A 19 13.28 9.57 -0.41
CA SER A 19 12.78 9.32 -1.76
C SER A 19 11.72 10.35 -2.16
N VAL A 20 11.52 10.47 -3.48
CA VAL A 20 10.45 11.30 -4.05
C VAL A 20 9.03 10.83 -3.66
N PHE A 21 8.91 9.66 -3.03
CA PHE A 21 7.64 9.12 -2.52
C PHE A 21 7.21 9.76 -1.20
N GLN A 22 8.12 10.41 -0.47
CA GLN A 22 7.79 11.30 0.65
C GLN A 22 7.45 12.67 0.08
N THR A 23 6.28 12.79 -0.53
CA THR A 23 6.01 13.99 -1.32
C THR A 23 5.12 14.99 -0.61
N ASN A 24 5.75 16.07 -0.18
CA ASN A 24 5.12 17.37 -0.09
C ASN A 24 4.93 18.05 -1.49
N TYR A 25 5.44 17.43 -2.57
CA TYR A 25 5.32 17.97 -3.93
C TYR A 25 3.87 18.11 -4.40
N LEU A 26 2.97 17.23 -3.93
CA LEU A 26 1.54 17.25 -4.28
C LEU A 26 0.68 17.81 -3.13
N GLY A 27 1.28 18.24 -2.02
CA GLY A 27 0.55 18.70 -0.84
C GLY A 27 -0.19 17.60 -0.06
N HIS A 28 -0.04 16.33 -0.44
CA HIS A 28 -0.63 15.16 0.25
C HIS A 28 0.17 13.89 -0.04
N SER A 29 0.02 12.87 0.81
CA SER A 29 0.65 11.56 0.61
C SER A 29 0.23 10.94 -0.73
N VAL A 30 1.19 10.37 -1.47
CA VAL A 30 0.92 9.62 -2.72
C VAL A 30 0.49 8.17 -2.45
N HIS A 31 0.67 7.69 -1.22
CA HIS A 31 0.32 6.33 -0.83
C HIS A 31 -1.14 5.96 -1.15
N PRO A 32 -2.17 6.77 -0.86
CA PRO A 32 -3.55 6.43 -1.22
C PRO A 32 -3.75 6.23 -2.72
N LEU A 33 -3.19 7.12 -3.55
CA LEU A 33 -3.31 7.02 -5.01
C LEU A 33 -2.69 5.73 -5.56
N LEU A 34 -1.50 5.35 -5.07
CA LEU A 34 -0.83 4.11 -5.44
C LEU A 34 -1.59 2.89 -4.93
N THR A 35 -2.20 2.99 -3.74
CA THR A 35 -3.06 1.96 -3.17
C THR A 35 -4.28 1.71 -4.06
N ASP A 36 -4.95 2.75 -4.52
CA ASP A 36 -6.12 2.64 -5.40
C ASP A 36 -5.79 1.91 -6.70
N LEU A 37 -4.63 2.20 -7.30
CA LEU A 37 -4.16 1.48 -8.50
C LEU A 37 -3.93 -0.01 -8.19
N THR A 38 -3.23 -0.33 -7.11
CA THR A 38 -2.95 -1.70 -6.70
C THR A 38 -4.24 -2.48 -6.44
N LEU A 39 -5.15 -1.92 -5.65
CA LEU A 39 -6.43 -2.53 -5.30
C LEU A 39 -7.33 -2.67 -6.51
N GLY A 40 -7.41 -1.64 -7.36
CA GLY A 40 -8.18 -1.66 -8.59
C GLY A 40 -7.76 -2.83 -9.50
N CYS A 41 -6.45 -3.05 -9.65
CA CYS A 41 -5.92 -4.19 -10.40
C CYS A 41 -6.32 -5.55 -9.78
N TRP A 42 -6.14 -5.73 -8.48
CA TRP A 42 -6.40 -7.01 -7.82
C TRP A 42 -7.88 -7.36 -7.71
N VAL A 43 -8.74 -6.37 -7.43
CA VAL A 43 -10.19 -6.56 -7.41
C VAL A 43 -10.70 -6.87 -8.82
N SER A 44 -10.25 -6.11 -9.83
CA SER A 44 -10.63 -6.37 -11.23
C SER A 44 -10.17 -7.75 -11.71
N ALA A 45 -8.96 -8.20 -11.31
CA ALA A 45 -8.49 -9.54 -11.61
C ALA A 45 -9.45 -10.61 -11.06
N SER A 46 -9.89 -10.45 -9.81
CA SER A 46 -10.83 -11.39 -9.16
C SER A 46 -12.22 -11.35 -9.79
N LEU A 47 -12.70 -10.19 -10.21
CA LEU A 47 -13.96 -10.08 -10.95
C LEU A 47 -13.88 -10.82 -12.31
N LEU A 48 -12.78 -10.69 -13.03
CA LEU A 48 -12.53 -11.44 -14.26
C LEU A 48 -12.44 -12.95 -14.01
N ASP A 49 -11.83 -13.37 -12.90
CA ASP A 49 -11.76 -14.78 -12.54
C ASP A 49 -13.13 -15.40 -12.26
N LEU A 50 -14.03 -14.64 -11.62
CA LEU A 50 -15.34 -15.10 -11.21
C LEU A 50 -16.38 -15.03 -12.33
N ALA A 51 -16.32 -13.99 -13.16
CA ALA A 51 -17.37 -13.69 -14.16
C ALA A 51 -16.91 -13.88 -15.61
N GLY A 52 -15.59 -13.83 -15.90
CA GLY A 52 -15.09 -13.74 -17.26
C GLY A 52 -14.81 -15.06 -17.96
N GLY A 53 -14.94 -16.19 -17.27
CA GLY A 53 -14.67 -17.52 -17.81
C GLY A 53 -13.22 -17.73 -18.27
N SER A 54 -12.98 -18.75 -19.09
CA SER A 54 -11.62 -19.11 -19.53
C SER A 54 -10.95 -18.05 -20.41
N GLN A 55 -11.73 -17.26 -21.13
CA GLN A 55 -11.21 -16.21 -22.02
C GLN A 55 -10.61 -15.03 -21.25
N ALA A 56 -11.12 -14.72 -20.04
CA ALA A 56 -10.63 -13.64 -19.20
C ALA A 56 -9.34 -13.97 -18.43
N ARG A 57 -8.89 -15.23 -18.41
CA ARG A 57 -7.74 -15.70 -17.62
C ARG A 57 -6.45 -14.91 -17.90
N ARG A 58 -6.19 -14.54 -19.15
CA ARG A 58 -5.01 -13.76 -19.52
C ARG A 58 -5.09 -12.35 -18.93
N GLY A 59 -6.25 -11.70 -19.02
CA GLY A 59 -6.50 -10.38 -18.45
C GLY A 59 -6.38 -10.38 -16.92
N ALA A 60 -6.99 -11.35 -16.25
CA ALA A 60 -6.88 -11.51 -14.81
C ALA A 60 -5.41 -11.72 -14.38
N THR A 61 -4.65 -12.57 -15.07
CA THR A 61 -3.23 -12.79 -14.77
C THR A 61 -2.39 -11.53 -14.99
N LEU A 62 -2.67 -10.77 -16.04
CA LEU A 62 -2.00 -9.49 -16.29
C LEU A 62 -2.27 -8.50 -15.16
N LEU A 63 -3.53 -8.34 -14.75
CA LEU A 63 -3.92 -7.44 -13.67
C LEU A 63 -3.29 -7.83 -12.33
N VAL A 64 -3.17 -9.13 -12.01
CA VAL A 64 -2.41 -9.57 -10.82
C VAL A 64 -0.96 -9.09 -10.91
N GLY A 65 -0.31 -9.24 -12.06
CA GLY A 65 1.07 -8.81 -12.27
C GLY A 65 1.25 -7.28 -12.19
N VAL A 66 0.35 -6.52 -12.82
CA VAL A 66 0.36 -5.05 -12.77
C VAL A 66 0.14 -4.56 -11.34
N GLY A 67 -0.82 -5.16 -10.61
CA GLY A 67 -1.07 -4.85 -9.21
C GLY A 67 0.14 -5.13 -8.33
N LEU A 68 0.87 -6.24 -8.55
CA LEU A 68 2.13 -6.53 -7.85
C LEU A 68 3.22 -5.50 -8.16
N ALA A 69 3.34 -5.08 -9.40
CA ALA A 69 4.30 -4.03 -9.79
C ALA A 69 3.94 -2.69 -9.12
N ALA A 70 2.66 -2.33 -9.05
CA ALA A 70 2.18 -1.14 -8.36
C ALA A 70 2.31 -1.24 -6.83
N ALA A 71 2.23 -2.45 -6.27
CA ALA A 71 2.37 -2.67 -4.82
C ALA A 71 3.76 -2.29 -4.29
N VAL A 72 4.82 -2.38 -5.12
CA VAL A 72 6.19 -2.01 -4.71
C VAL A 72 6.27 -0.52 -4.32
N PRO A 73 5.98 0.45 -5.19
CA PRO A 73 5.99 1.86 -4.80
C PRO A 73 4.94 2.17 -3.73
N THR A 74 3.78 1.46 -3.71
CA THR A 74 2.76 1.60 -2.67
C THR A 74 3.33 1.25 -1.29
N ALA A 75 4.03 0.12 -1.17
CA ALA A 75 4.64 -0.32 0.09
C ALA A 75 5.73 0.64 0.56
N ILE A 76 6.55 1.18 -0.35
CA ILE A 76 7.58 2.17 -0.03
C ILE A 76 6.94 3.45 0.52
N ALA A 77 5.91 3.98 -0.14
CA ALA A 77 5.18 5.16 0.30
C ALA A 77 4.51 4.93 1.66
N GLY A 78 3.85 3.78 1.85
CA GLY A 78 3.22 3.40 3.12
C GLY A 78 4.21 3.23 4.27
N ALA A 79 5.40 2.68 4.00
CA ALA A 79 6.47 2.56 4.98
C ALA A 79 6.99 3.95 5.41
N SER A 80 7.10 4.89 4.47
CA SER A 80 7.46 6.29 4.75
C SER A 80 6.43 6.95 5.67
N ASP A 81 5.14 6.83 5.35
CA ASP A 81 4.05 7.37 6.18
C ASP A 81 4.05 6.74 7.58
N TRP A 82 4.23 5.41 7.67
CA TRP A 82 4.28 4.68 8.94
C TRP A 82 5.43 5.13 9.84
N ALA A 83 6.56 5.50 9.28
CA ALA A 83 7.73 5.96 10.03
C ALA A 83 7.48 7.23 10.86
N GLU A 84 6.48 8.04 10.46
CA GLU A 84 6.08 9.27 11.17
C GLU A 84 5.05 9.00 12.28
N LEU A 85 4.41 7.83 12.29
CA LEU A 85 3.39 7.48 13.28
C LEU A 85 3.99 7.19 14.65
N LYS A 86 3.23 7.51 15.72
CA LYS A 86 3.62 7.30 17.11
C LYS A 86 2.51 6.62 17.90
N GLY A 87 2.90 5.98 19.01
CA GLY A 87 1.95 5.38 19.96
C GLY A 87 1.02 4.35 19.31
N ASP A 88 -0.28 4.48 19.56
CA ASP A 88 -1.28 3.51 19.06
C ASP A 88 -1.44 3.55 17.53
N GLU A 89 -1.26 4.72 16.91
CA GLU A 89 -1.30 4.83 15.44
C GLU A 89 -0.21 4.00 14.79
N ARG A 90 1.00 4.00 15.37
CA ARG A 90 2.11 3.16 14.90
C ARG A 90 1.79 1.67 15.01
N ARG A 91 1.08 1.24 16.06
CA ARG A 91 0.66 -0.16 16.23
C ARG A 91 -0.39 -0.56 15.19
N ILE A 92 -1.39 0.29 14.95
CA ILE A 92 -2.41 0.06 13.93
C ILE A 92 -1.76 0.03 12.54
N GLY A 93 -0.85 0.96 12.25
CA GLY A 93 -0.09 0.98 11.00
C GLY A 93 0.77 -0.27 10.80
N ALA A 94 1.36 -0.81 11.89
CA ALA A 94 2.11 -2.07 11.84
C ALA A 94 1.23 -3.27 11.47
N VAL A 95 0.01 -3.36 12.03
CA VAL A 95 -0.96 -4.43 11.68
C VAL A 95 -1.44 -4.27 10.25
N HIS A 96 -1.73 -3.03 9.81
CA HIS A 96 -2.06 -2.72 8.42
C HIS A 96 -0.94 -3.17 7.47
N GLY A 97 0.31 -2.81 7.75
CA GLY A 97 1.47 -3.18 6.94
C GLY A 97 1.66 -4.69 6.83
N LEU A 98 1.57 -5.42 7.97
CA LEU A 98 1.63 -6.89 7.96
C LEU A 98 0.52 -7.52 7.12
N GLY A 99 -0.70 -6.96 7.16
CA GLY A 99 -1.80 -7.41 6.31
C GLY A 99 -1.51 -7.14 4.82
N ALA A 100 -0.94 -5.98 4.49
CA ALA A 100 -0.53 -5.65 3.13
C ALA A 100 0.57 -6.59 2.61
N ASP A 101 1.60 -6.87 3.43
CA ASP A 101 2.67 -7.82 3.09
C ASP A 101 2.11 -9.23 2.84
N ALA A 102 1.25 -9.72 3.73
CA ALA A 102 0.60 -11.02 3.56
C ALA A 102 -0.21 -11.10 2.26
N ALA A 103 -0.93 -10.03 1.91
CA ALA A 103 -1.66 -9.96 0.64
C ALA A 103 -0.71 -9.97 -0.57
N ILE A 104 0.40 -9.22 -0.54
CA ILE A 104 1.42 -9.23 -1.59
C ILE A 104 1.94 -10.65 -1.83
N PHE A 105 2.26 -11.41 -0.76
CA PHE A 105 2.72 -12.79 -0.88
C PHE A 105 1.65 -13.72 -1.48
N LEU A 106 0.37 -13.54 -1.12
CA LEU A 106 -0.73 -14.30 -1.71
C LEU A 106 -0.91 -13.99 -3.20
N PHE A 107 -0.83 -12.72 -3.61
CA PHE A 107 -0.90 -12.35 -5.02
C PHE A 107 0.33 -12.80 -5.80
N LEU A 108 1.52 -12.82 -5.20
CA LEU A 108 2.72 -13.40 -5.81
C LEU A 108 2.54 -14.90 -6.00
N GLY A 109 2.07 -15.62 -4.98
CA GLY A 109 1.72 -17.04 -5.08
C GLY A 109 0.64 -17.31 -6.14
N SER A 110 -0.37 -16.43 -6.24
CA SER A 110 -1.38 -16.47 -7.28
C SER A 110 -0.76 -16.35 -8.68
N LEU A 111 0.10 -15.36 -8.90
CA LEU A 111 0.76 -15.16 -10.20
C LEU A 111 1.61 -16.36 -10.58
N ILE A 112 2.40 -16.89 -9.67
CA ILE A 112 3.23 -18.08 -9.88
C ILE A 112 2.35 -19.29 -10.23
N SER A 113 1.30 -19.54 -9.44
CA SER A 113 0.39 -20.67 -9.68
C SER A 113 -0.26 -20.59 -11.07
N ARG A 114 -0.69 -19.41 -11.50
CA ARG A 114 -1.26 -19.17 -12.84
C ARG A 114 -0.24 -19.44 -13.95
N LYS A 115 1.00 -19.01 -13.77
CA LYS A 115 2.09 -19.25 -14.73
C LYS A 115 2.47 -20.71 -14.84
N LEU A 116 2.33 -21.48 -13.76
CA LEU A 116 2.55 -22.93 -13.72
C LEU A 116 1.33 -23.76 -14.19
N GLY A 117 0.24 -23.13 -14.63
CA GLY A 117 -0.96 -23.81 -15.11
C GLY A 117 -1.97 -24.16 -13.99
N HIS A 118 -1.67 -23.90 -12.74
CA HIS A 118 -2.57 -24.15 -11.60
C HIS A 118 -3.53 -22.98 -11.39
N TYR A 119 -4.37 -22.70 -12.39
CA TYR A 119 -5.18 -21.49 -12.44
C TYR A 119 -6.18 -21.39 -11.27
N THR A 120 -6.85 -22.49 -10.91
CA THR A 120 -7.82 -22.52 -9.79
C THR A 120 -7.16 -22.16 -8.46
N LEU A 121 -5.95 -22.69 -8.21
CA LEU A 121 -5.17 -22.31 -7.03
C LEU A 121 -4.83 -20.82 -7.07
N GLY A 122 -4.40 -20.31 -8.22
CA GLY A 122 -4.12 -18.89 -8.41
C GLY A 122 -5.32 -17.99 -8.10
N THR A 123 -6.51 -18.37 -8.57
CA THR A 123 -7.77 -17.68 -8.25
C THR A 123 -8.07 -17.71 -6.75
N GLY A 124 -7.96 -18.86 -6.11
CA GLY A 124 -8.17 -18.99 -4.65
C GLY A 124 -7.23 -18.10 -3.84
N LEU A 125 -5.94 -18.04 -4.22
CA LEU A 125 -4.96 -17.17 -3.58
C LEU A 125 -5.26 -15.69 -3.79
N SER A 126 -5.75 -15.27 -4.98
CA SER A 126 -6.20 -13.90 -5.23
C SER A 126 -7.39 -13.52 -4.35
N LEU A 127 -8.38 -14.40 -4.22
CA LEU A 127 -9.55 -14.16 -3.37
C LEU A 127 -9.16 -14.03 -1.88
N ALA A 128 -8.29 -14.91 -1.40
CA ALA A 128 -7.74 -14.81 -0.05
C ALA A 128 -6.96 -13.51 0.17
N GLY A 129 -6.13 -13.11 -0.81
CA GLY A 129 -5.41 -11.85 -0.81
C GLY A 129 -6.36 -10.65 -0.71
N ASN A 130 -7.43 -10.62 -1.52
CA ASN A 130 -8.44 -9.55 -1.46
C ASN A 130 -9.17 -9.50 -0.11
N ALA A 131 -9.47 -10.64 0.52
CA ALA A 131 -10.08 -10.66 1.84
C ALA A 131 -9.17 -10.02 2.91
N ILE A 132 -7.86 -10.33 2.86
CA ILE A 132 -6.87 -9.71 3.77
C ILE A 132 -6.73 -8.23 3.48
N VAL A 133 -6.66 -7.83 2.21
CA VAL A 133 -6.57 -6.43 1.80
C VAL A 133 -7.78 -5.62 2.26
N ALA A 134 -8.99 -6.19 2.23
CA ALA A 134 -10.18 -5.52 2.74
C ALA A 134 -10.04 -5.19 4.24
N GLY A 135 -9.54 -6.13 5.05
CA GLY A 135 -9.25 -5.89 6.47
C GLY A 135 -8.14 -4.88 6.70
N ALA A 136 -7.02 -5.02 5.99
CA ALA A 136 -5.91 -4.08 6.07
C ALA A 136 -6.33 -2.68 5.60
N GLY A 137 -7.10 -2.59 4.50
CA GLY A 137 -7.63 -1.33 3.97
C GLY A 137 -8.55 -0.62 4.95
N PHE A 138 -9.38 -1.37 5.70
CA PHE A 138 -10.18 -0.79 6.78
C PHE A 138 -9.30 -0.12 7.85
N LEU A 139 -8.20 -0.77 8.26
CA LEU A 139 -7.27 -0.20 9.24
C LEU A 139 -6.55 1.04 8.69
N GLY A 140 -6.09 0.99 7.45
CA GLY A 140 -5.47 2.14 6.76
C GLY A 140 -6.43 3.32 6.62
N GLY A 141 -7.68 3.06 6.22
CA GLY A 141 -8.74 4.05 6.15
C GLY A 141 -9.08 4.65 7.51
N HIS A 142 -9.10 3.83 8.57
CA HIS A 142 -9.28 4.31 9.94
C HIS A 142 -8.17 5.29 10.36
N LEU A 143 -6.90 4.97 10.06
CA LEU A 143 -5.77 5.86 10.32
C LEU A 143 -5.90 7.17 9.53
N ALA A 144 -6.13 7.08 8.24
CA ALA A 144 -6.14 8.23 7.35
C ALA A 144 -7.30 9.19 7.65
N LEU A 145 -8.51 8.67 7.85
CA LEU A 145 -9.74 9.44 7.95
C LEU A 145 -10.11 9.76 9.41
N ASN A 146 -10.15 8.75 10.28
CA ASN A 146 -10.63 8.94 11.66
C ASN A 146 -9.54 9.51 12.56
N ARG A 147 -8.27 9.13 12.36
CA ARG A 147 -7.13 9.66 13.12
C ARG A 147 -6.50 10.87 12.45
N GLY A 148 -6.90 11.20 11.22
CA GLY A 148 -6.46 12.38 10.48
C GLY A 148 -4.96 12.37 10.10
N THR A 149 -4.32 11.19 10.04
CA THR A 149 -2.89 11.08 9.73
C THR A 149 -2.57 11.64 8.34
N ALA A 150 -3.45 11.43 7.36
CA ALA A 150 -3.27 11.95 6.00
C ALA A 150 -3.28 13.51 5.92
N ARG A 151 -3.84 14.19 6.93
CA ARG A 151 -3.93 15.66 6.97
C ARG A 151 -2.81 16.31 7.80
N ARG A 152 -2.19 15.58 8.72
CA ARG A 152 -1.15 16.13 9.61
C ARG A 152 0.11 16.51 8.85
N THR A 153 0.48 15.75 7.86
CA THR A 153 1.63 16.02 7.00
C THR A 153 1.48 17.38 6.30
N THR A 154 0.26 17.69 5.83
CA THR A 154 -0.05 18.99 5.20
C THR A 154 0.01 20.14 6.20
N ALA A 155 -0.56 19.98 7.39
CA ALA A 155 -0.59 21.02 8.42
C ALA A 155 0.81 21.33 8.98
N LEU A 156 1.69 20.32 9.10
CA LEU A 156 3.08 20.52 9.51
C LEU A 156 3.89 21.26 8.45
N ALA A 157 3.72 20.92 7.16
CA ALA A 157 4.37 21.61 6.06
C ALA A 157 3.93 23.09 5.94
N GLU A 158 2.64 23.37 6.14
CA GLU A 158 2.12 24.75 6.17
C GLU A 158 2.68 25.57 7.35
N SER A 159 2.80 24.94 8.52
CA SER A 159 3.36 25.62 9.71
C SER A 159 4.85 25.92 9.55
N GLU A 160 5.61 25.04 8.92
CA GLU A 160 7.04 25.20 8.63
C GLU A 160 7.28 26.31 7.60
N GLN A 161 6.47 26.38 6.54
CA GLN A 161 6.52 27.45 5.54
C GLN A 161 6.15 28.82 6.13
N THR A 162 5.25 28.86 7.10
CA THR A 162 4.84 30.11 7.76
C THR A 162 5.92 30.63 8.72
N GLN A 163 6.82 29.76 9.20
CA GLN A 163 7.92 30.14 10.10
C GLN A 163 9.21 30.58 9.38
N LEU A 164 9.29 30.41 8.07
CA LEU A 164 10.44 30.89 7.29
C LEU A 164 10.42 32.43 7.24
N PRO A 165 11.52 33.13 7.54
CA PRO A 165 11.59 34.58 7.43
C PRO A 165 11.31 34.98 5.97
N ARG A 166 10.40 35.96 5.82
CA ARG A 166 10.14 36.54 4.49
C ARG A 166 11.42 37.15 3.95
N PRO A 167 11.78 36.94 2.68
CA PRO A 167 12.93 37.62 2.11
C PRO A 167 12.73 39.12 2.24
N THR A 168 13.69 39.76 2.89
CA THR A 168 13.73 41.23 2.96
C THR A 168 14.02 41.75 1.58
N SER A 169 13.04 42.47 1.00
CA SER A 169 13.14 43.20 -0.26
C SER A 169 14.09 44.37 -0.14
#